data_9a8485beb834f5b8a82c49f4922c8168
#
_entry.id   9a8485beb834f5b8a82c49f4922c8168
#
_cell.length_a   1.000
_cell.length_b   1.000
_cell.length_c   1.000
_cell.angle_alpha   90.00
_cell.angle_beta   90.00
_cell.angle_gamma   90.00
#
_symmetry.space_group_name_H-M   'P 1'
#
loop_
_entity.id
_entity.type
_entity.pdbx_description
1 polymer ?
#
loop_
_entity_poly.entity_id
_entity_poly.type
_entity_poly.pdbx_seq_one_letter_code
_entity_poly.pdbx_strand_id
1 'polypeptide(L)'
;ASGLAKDLNEPISVALIGSGVSSKSDDAIALGADKVYVVDDSVFENYLNETYTVAVAQVAEQVNPRIILLGHTPNGRELGPSVAVKLETGIATDTTSLDIVDGKLEATRSLSGGLFRQKTGFPKFPNIATVHPKSFDGAEPDSSRSGETETVSVNVASGDLRSRFVSHTEAISEGIKLEDAKVIICGGRGMGSKEGFDGLYEFTGLIGESAVASTRAASDSEFCGQELMIGITGKVVSPDVYFAIALSGASQHMAGCSGSKNIIAINKDPEANIFKESQFGVVGDYQAVIPAFLDELKQLD
;
A
#
# COMPACT_ATOMS: atom_id res chain seq x y z
N ALA A 1 -8.44 -0.23 12.09
CA ALA A 1 -8.35 -0.02 13.56
C ALA A 1 -9.75 0.00 14.20
N SER A 2 -10.70 0.82 13.69
CA SER A 2 -12.00 1.05 14.34
C SER A 2 -12.82 -0.22 14.64
N GLY A 3 -12.86 -1.18 13.71
CA GLY A 3 -13.51 -2.47 13.95
C GLY A 3 -12.89 -3.24 15.11
N LEU A 4 -11.56 -3.37 15.11
CA LEU A 4 -10.83 -4.08 16.17
C LEU A 4 -11.01 -3.43 17.55
N ALA A 5 -10.94 -2.09 17.59
CA ALA A 5 -11.14 -1.32 18.82
C ALA A 5 -12.54 -1.53 19.40
N LYS A 6 -13.57 -1.54 18.54
CA LYS A 6 -14.95 -1.83 18.93
C LYS A 6 -15.09 -3.25 19.48
N ASP A 7 -14.51 -4.24 18.81
CA ASP A 7 -14.61 -5.65 19.24
C ASP A 7 -13.88 -5.90 20.56
N LEU A 8 -12.81 -5.16 20.83
CA LEU A 8 -12.04 -5.24 22.08
C LEU A 8 -12.56 -4.29 23.17
N ASN A 9 -13.43 -3.34 22.83
CA ASN A 9 -13.84 -2.25 23.70
C ASN A 9 -12.63 -1.46 24.27
N GLU A 10 -11.69 -1.15 23.39
CA GLU A 10 -10.44 -0.42 23.70
C GLU A 10 -10.32 0.83 22.83
N PRO A 11 -9.63 1.90 23.31
CA PRO A 11 -9.44 3.12 22.55
C PRO A 11 -8.44 2.93 21.40
N ILE A 12 -8.53 3.82 20.41
CA ILE A 12 -7.57 3.93 19.31
C ILE A 12 -6.54 4.99 19.67
N SER A 13 -5.28 4.57 19.74
CA SER A 13 -4.16 5.48 19.89
C SER A 13 -3.34 5.57 18.60
N VAL A 14 -2.86 6.76 18.28
CA VAL A 14 -1.95 7.00 17.15
C VAL A 14 -0.60 7.47 17.69
N ALA A 15 0.49 6.84 17.27
CA ALA A 15 1.85 7.34 17.47
C ALA A 15 2.24 8.17 16.23
N LEU A 16 2.41 9.47 16.41
CA LEU A 16 2.79 10.43 15.39
C LEU A 16 4.26 10.79 15.60
N ILE A 17 5.14 10.25 14.76
CA ILE A 17 6.59 10.35 14.91
C ILE A 17 7.19 11.08 13.72
N GLY A 18 7.94 12.15 13.95
CA GLY A 18 8.56 12.92 12.87
C GLY A 18 9.18 14.22 13.35
N SER A 19 9.48 15.11 12.41
CA SER A 19 9.90 16.48 12.66
C SER A 19 8.84 17.45 12.16
N GLY A 20 8.36 18.35 13.03
CA GLY A 20 7.27 19.28 12.71
C GLY A 20 5.90 18.63 12.57
N VAL A 21 5.70 17.45 13.16
CA VAL A 21 4.47 16.64 13.00
C VAL A 21 3.35 17.01 13.96
N SER A 22 3.62 17.80 14.98
CA SER A 22 2.63 18.16 16.03
C SER A 22 1.35 18.75 15.44
N SER A 23 1.43 19.47 14.32
CA SER A 23 0.27 20.06 13.62
C SER A 23 -0.68 19.04 12.99
N LYS A 24 -0.30 17.75 12.93
CA LYS A 24 -1.11 16.66 12.36
C LYS A 24 -1.95 15.91 13.39
N SER A 25 -1.91 16.31 14.65
CA SER A 25 -2.65 15.66 15.72
C SER A 25 -4.16 15.75 15.50
N ASP A 26 -4.66 16.92 15.09
CA ASP A 26 -6.09 17.13 14.82
C ASP A 26 -6.57 16.29 13.62
N ASP A 27 -5.75 16.15 12.59
CA ASP A 27 -6.05 15.27 11.45
C ASP A 27 -6.21 13.81 11.91
N ALA A 28 -5.32 13.33 12.79
CA ALA A 28 -5.39 11.98 13.33
C ALA A 28 -6.64 11.75 14.19
N ILE A 29 -7.04 12.74 14.97
CA ILE A 29 -8.27 12.70 15.78
C ILE A 29 -9.50 12.68 14.88
N ALA A 30 -9.55 13.55 13.88
CA ALA A 30 -10.64 13.59 12.89
C ALA A 30 -10.81 12.24 12.16
N LEU A 31 -9.71 11.50 11.92
CA LEU A 31 -9.71 10.17 11.31
C LEU A 31 -10.01 9.03 12.28
N GLY A 32 -10.29 9.32 13.55
CA GLY A 32 -10.80 8.34 14.50
C GLY A 32 -9.87 7.99 15.66
N ALA A 33 -8.76 8.70 15.87
CA ALA A 33 -7.95 8.52 17.06
C ALA A 33 -8.68 9.09 18.29
N ASP A 34 -8.65 8.37 19.40
CA ASP A 34 -9.09 8.85 20.71
C ASP A 34 -7.94 9.55 21.43
N LYS A 35 -6.71 9.09 21.17
CA LYS A 35 -5.49 9.70 21.73
C LYS A 35 -4.34 9.69 20.72
N VAL A 36 -3.58 10.78 20.67
CA VAL A 36 -2.39 10.94 19.82
C VAL A 36 -1.15 11.13 20.70
N TYR A 37 -0.19 10.23 20.54
CA TYR A 37 1.15 10.35 21.15
C TYR A 37 2.09 10.97 20.14
N VAL A 38 2.57 12.18 20.42
CA VAL A 38 3.40 12.98 19.52
C VAL A 38 4.85 12.87 19.92
N VAL A 39 5.68 12.36 19.02
CA VAL A 39 7.15 12.37 19.12
C VAL A 39 7.66 13.29 18.02
N ASP A 40 7.89 14.55 18.38
CA ASP A 40 8.28 15.61 17.45
C ASP A 40 9.71 16.06 17.76
N ASP A 41 10.68 15.57 16.98
CA ASP A 41 12.09 15.87 17.15
C ASP A 41 12.81 15.85 15.79
N SER A 42 13.81 16.72 15.64
CA SER A 42 14.62 16.84 14.43
C SER A 42 15.38 15.57 14.05
N VAL A 43 15.64 14.66 14.99
CA VAL A 43 16.26 13.35 14.73
C VAL A 43 15.40 12.47 13.79
N PHE A 44 14.12 12.77 13.70
CA PHE A 44 13.15 12.07 12.84
C PHE A 44 12.84 12.82 11.53
N GLU A 45 13.58 13.88 11.18
CA GLU A 45 13.40 14.62 9.93
C GLU A 45 13.51 13.72 8.71
N ASN A 46 14.49 12.80 8.74
CA ASN A 46 14.65 11.78 7.71
C ASN A 46 14.39 10.41 8.30
N TYR A 47 13.65 9.58 7.57
CA TYR A 47 13.38 8.23 8.02
C TYR A 47 14.67 7.40 8.07
N LEU A 48 14.95 6.87 9.24
CA LEU A 48 15.95 5.81 9.47
C LEU A 48 15.28 4.71 10.29
N ASN A 49 15.36 3.47 9.84
CA ASN A 49 14.71 2.36 10.54
C ASN A 49 15.12 2.28 12.02
N GLU A 50 16.38 2.55 12.31
CA GLU A 50 16.96 2.49 13.67
C GLU A 50 16.30 3.51 14.60
N THR A 51 16.19 4.78 14.18
CA THR A 51 15.59 5.85 15.01
C THR A 51 14.10 5.57 15.26
N TYR A 52 13.36 5.21 14.19
CA TYR A 52 11.93 4.93 14.29
C TYR A 52 11.63 3.66 15.08
N THR A 53 12.49 2.62 15.01
CA THR A 53 12.36 1.42 15.84
C THR A 53 12.46 1.76 17.34
N VAL A 54 13.41 2.59 17.71
CA VAL A 54 13.59 3.05 19.09
C VAL A 54 12.36 3.85 19.54
N ALA A 55 11.89 4.77 18.71
CA ALA A 55 10.74 5.63 19.03
C ALA A 55 9.45 4.79 19.22
N VAL A 56 9.13 3.92 18.26
CA VAL A 56 7.93 3.07 18.37
C VAL A 56 8.00 2.15 19.58
N ALA A 57 9.18 1.59 19.88
CA ALA A 57 9.33 0.70 21.04
C ALA A 57 9.14 1.48 22.37
N GLN A 58 9.73 2.65 22.53
CA GLN A 58 9.58 3.47 23.76
C GLN A 58 8.13 3.94 23.92
N VAL A 59 7.47 4.37 22.85
CA VAL A 59 6.03 4.70 22.91
C VAL A 59 5.21 3.46 23.29
N ALA A 60 5.50 2.30 22.70
CA ALA A 60 4.80 1.07 23.01
C ALA A 60 5.02 0.62 24.48
N GLU A 61 6.22 0.77 25.02
CA GLU A 61 6.52 0.49 26.44
C GLU A 61 5.71 1.40 27.37
N GLN A 62 5.55 2.68 27.03
CA GLN A 62 4.77 3.65 27.82
C GLN A 62 3.27 3.37 27.74
N VAL A 63 2.76 3.06 26.53
CA VAL A 63 1.33 2.91 26.25
C VAL A 63 0.84 1.49 26.57
N ASN A 64 1.72 0.51 26.49
CA ASN A 64 1.44 -0.92 26.64
C ASN A 64 0.26 -1.39 25.74
N PRO A 65 0.33 -1.16 24.42
CA PRO A 65 -0.77 -1.46 23.53
C PRO A 65 -0.95 -2.98 23.38
N ARG A 66 -2.18 -3.41 23.16
CA ARG A 66 -2.50 -4.80 22.86
C ARG A 66 -2.14 -5.15 21.41
N ILE A 67 -2.38 -4.20 20.49
CA ILE A 67 -2.15 -4.36 19.05
C ILE A 67 -1.37 -3.15 18.53
N ILE A 68 -0.38 -3.40 17.68
CA ILE A 68 0.34 -2.37 16.92
C ILE A 68 0.11 -2.62 15.43
N LEU A 69 -0.42 -1.63 14.73
CA LEU A 69 -0.65 -1.68 13.29
C LEU A 69 0.24 -0.69 12.58
N LEU A 70 0.89 -1.12 11.50
CA LEU A 70 1.66 -0.28 10.60
C LEU A 70 1.18 -0.52 9.16
N GLY A 71 1.29 0.48 8.29
CA GLY A 71 1.08 0.25 6.86
C GLY A 71 2.20 -0.61 6.27
N HIS A 72 1.89 -1.55 5.37
CA HIS A 72 2.89 -2.36 4.66
C HIS A 72 3.53 -1.57 3.50
N THR A 73 3.89 -0.31 3.77
CA THR A 73 4.69 0.56 2.89
C THR A 73 6.17 0.14 2.90
N PRO A 74 7.05 0.64 2.02
CA PRO A 74 8.48 0.36 2.10
C PRO A 74 9.06 0.55 3.50
N ASN A 75 8.71 1.65 4.18
CA ASN A 75 9.15 1.91 5.55
C ASN A 75 8.53 0.93 6.56
N GLY A 76 7.23 0.65 6.46
CA GLY A 76 6.55 -0.26 7.39
C GLY A 76 6.99 -1.71 7.25
N ARG A 77 7.38 -2.15 6.05
CA ARG A 77 7.96 -3.49 5.78
C ARG A 77 9.26 -3.70 6.53
N GLU A 78 10.05 -2.66 6.70
CA GLU A 78 11.32 -2.67 7.41
C GLU A 78 11.13 -2.42 8.91
N LEU A 79 10.33 -1.42 9.27
CA LEU A 79 10.09 -1.00 10.64
C LEU A 79 9.37 -2.07 11.46
N GLY A 80 8.31 -2.67 10.91
CA GLY A 80 7.50 -3.64 11.64
C GLY A 80 8.29 -4.81 12.22
N PRO A 81 9.10 -5.54 11.43
CA PRO A 81 9.98 -6.60 11.94
C PRO A 81 11.00 -6.11 12.99
N SER A 82 11.58 -4.92 12.79
CA SER A 82 12.54 -4.34 13.72
C SER A 82 11.91 -4.03 15.09
N VAL A 83 10.69 -3.47 15.07
CA VAL A 83 9.89 -3.23 16.30
C VAL A 83 9.52 -4.55 16.97
N ALA A 84 9.11 -5.57 16.20
CA ALA A 84 8.77 -6.87 16.75
C ALA A 84 9.94 -7.52 17.49
N VAL A 85 11.14 -7.44 16.93
CA VAL A 85 12.38 -7.91 17.59
C VAL A 85 12.67 -7.10 18.86
N LYS A 86 12.55 -5.77 18.78
CA LYS A 86 12.83 -4.88 19.92
C LYS A 86 11.87 -5.13 21.08
N LEU A 87 10.60 -5.43 20.81
CA LEU A 87 9.56 -5.74 21.80
C LEU A 87 9.48 -7.26 22.12
N GLU A 88 10.38 -8.06 21.57
CA GLU A 88 10.46 -9.51 21.76
C GLU A 88 9.12 -10.24 21.49
N THR A 89 8.43 -9.85 20.43
CA THR A 89 7.14 -10.44 20.03
C THR A 89 7.12 -10.86 18.58
N GLY A 90 6.01 -11.48 18.13
CA GLY A 90 5.80 -11.88 16.73
C GLY A 90 5.14 -10.80 15.89
N ILE A 91 5.26 -10.94 14.57
CA ILE A 91 4.62 -10.06 13.60
C ILE A 91 3.95 -10.84 12.48
N ALA A 92 2.77 -10.40 12.05
CA ALA A 92 2.17 -10.78 10.78
C ALA A 92 2.39 -9.66 9.75
N THR A 93 3.00 -10.00 8.61
CA THR A 93 3.33 -9.00 7.59
C THR A 93 2.41 -9.12 6.39
N ASP A 94 2.12 -7.96 5.75
CA ASP A 94 1.33 -7.88 4.53
C ASP A 94 -0.08 -8.45 4.66
N THR A 95 -0.76 -8.07 5.73
CA THR A 95 -2.07 -8.61 6.08
C THR A 95 -3.19 -7.92 5.31
N THR A 96 -4.13 -8.70 4.80
CA THR A 96 -5.29 -8.22 4.04
C THR A 96 -6.61 -8.32 4.82
N SER A 97 -6.62 -9.05 5.95
CA SER A 97 -7.73 -9.10 6.89
C SER A 97 -7.20 -9.21 8.32
N LEU A 98 -7.91 -8.57 9.25
CA LEU A 98 -7.64 -8.55 10.67
C LEU A 98 -8.95 -8.77 11.43
N ASP A 99 -9.00 -9.79 12.25
CA ASP A 99 -10.20 -10.20 13.00
C ASP A 99 -9.86 -10.41 14.49
N ILE A 100 -10.82 -10.22 15.39
CA ILE A 100 -10.69 -10.59 16.79
C ILE A 100 -11.40 -11.92 17.00
N VAL A 101 -10.63 -12.94 17.36
CA VAL A 101 -11.13 -14.29 17.69
C VAL A 101 -10.73 -14.63 19.12
N ASP A 102 -11.71 -14.92 19.97
CA ASP A 102 -11.51 -15.20 21.40
C ASP A 102 -10.67 -14.13 22.12
N GLY A 103 -10.90 -12.84 21.77
CA GLY A 103 -10.19 -11.70 22.36
C GLY A 103 -8.73 -11.54 21.90
N LYS A 104 -8.30 -12.24 20.85
CA LYS A 104 -6.96 -12.16 20.26
C LYS A 104 -7.03 -11.77 18.79
N LEU A 105 -5.99 -11.08 18.31
CA LEU A 105 -5.85 -10.74 16.90
C LEU A 105 -5.56 -12.02 16.08
N GLU A 106 -6.34 -12.22 15.03
CA GLU A 106 -6.05 -13.14 13.93
C GLU A 106 -5.79 -12.32 12.67
N ALA A 107 -4.64 -12.49 12.06
CA ALA A 107 -4.23 -11.79 10.86
C ALA A 107 -4.20 -12.73 9.66
N THR A 108 -4.83 -12.33 8.55
CA THR A 108 -4.82 -13.11 7.31
C THR A 108 -3.99 -12.40 6.25
N ARG A 109 -3.15 -13.14 5.55
CA ARG A 109 -2.38 -12.66 4.40
C ARG A 109 -2.43 -13.62 3.22
N SER A 110 -2.21 -13.10 2.03
CA SER A 110 -2.04 -13.89 0.82
C SER A 110 -0.59 -14.39 0.68
N LEU A 111 -0.42 -15.62 0.21
CA LEU A 111 0.88 -16.22 -0.10
C LEU A 111 0.92 -16.71 -1.54
N SER A 112 2.14 -16.80 -2.11
CA SER A 112 2.39 -17.33 -3.46
C SER A 112 1.52 -16.68 -4.54
N GLY A 113 1.40 -15.34 -4.52
CA GLY A 113 0.59 -14.60 -5.49
C GLY A 113 -0.92 -14.82 -5.35
N GLY A 114 -1.40 -15.08 -4.14
CA GLY A 114 -2.84 -15.25 -3.86
C GLY A 114 -3.34 -16.71 -3.88
N LEU A 115 -2.48 -17.67 -4.23
CA LEU A 115 -2.85 -19.09 -4.25
C LEU A 115 -3.22 -19.66 -2.89
N PHE A 116 -2.65 -19.11 -1.82
CA PHE A 116 -2.92 -19.55 -0.46
C PHE A 116 -3.23 -18.34 0.43
N ARG A 117 -4.05 -18.58 1.44
CA ARG A 117 -4.29 -17.64 2.54
C ARG A 117 -3.74 -18.23 3.81
N GLN A 118 -2.89 -17.47 4.52
CA GLN A 118 -2.35 -17.85 5.81
C GLN A 118 -3.04 -17.04 6.90
N LYS A 119 -3.57 -17.72 7.90
CA LYS A 119 -4.01 -17.14 9.16
C LYS A 119 -2.92 -17.25 10.20
N THR A 120 -2.65 -16.16 10.90
CA THR A 120 -1.61 -16.06 11.92
C THR A 120 -2.23 -15.57 13.21
N GLY A 121 -2.10 -16.33 14.28
CA GLY A 121 -2.38 -15.90 15.65
C GLY A 121 -1.09 -15.50 16.36
N PHE A 122 -1.22 -14.85 17.51
CA PHE A 122 -0.10 -14.31 18.26
C PHE A 122 -0.05 -14.92 19.68
N PRO A 123 1.09 -15.49 20.08
CA PRO A 123 1.22 -16.09 21.41
C PRO A 123 1.50 -15.07 22.51
N LYS A 124 1.95 -13.86 22.17
CA LYS A 124 2.43 -12.82 23.09
C LYS A 124 1.98 -11.43 22.63
N PHE A 125 1.73 -10.53 23.58
CA PHE A 125 1.47 -9.11 23.31
C PHE A 125 2.76 -8.28 23.30
N PRO A 126 2.77 -7.13 22.58
CA PRO A 126 1.73 -6.69 21.66
C PRO A 126 1.66 -7.58 20.41
N ASN A 127 0.46 -7.69 19.82
CA ASN A 127 0.29 -8.31 18.52
C ASN A 127 0.64 -7.29 17.44
N ILE A 128 1.61 -7.56 16.61
CA ILE A 128 2.05 -6.61 15.57
C ILE A 128 1.63 -7.10 14.19
N ALA A 129 1.03 -6.20 13.40
CA ALA A 129 0.72 -6.50 12.01
C ALA A 129 1.08 -5.32 11.09
N THR A 130 1.64 -5.64 9.91
CA THR A 130 1.69 -4.66 8.82
C THR A 130 0.55 -4.92 7.85
N VAL A 131 -0.18 -3.87 7.51
CA VAL A 131 -1.43 -3.93 6.75
C VAL A 131 -1.18 -3.57 5.29
N HIS A 132 -1.61 -4.43 4.39
CA HIS A 132 -1.50 -4.18 2.95
C HIS A 132 -2.22 -2.88 2.58
N PRO A 133 -1.60 -1.97 1.81
CA PRO A 133 -2.21 -0.70 1.42
C PRO A 133 -3.57 -0.90 0.75
N LYS A 134 -4.54 -0.06 1.10
CA LYS A 134 -5.91 -0.09 0.55
C LYS A 134 -6.71 -1.39 0.77
N SER A 135 -6.25 -2.31 1.65
CA SER A 135 -7.05 -3.49 2.04
C SER A 135 -8.25 -3.17 2.93
N PHE A 136 -8.30 -1.97 3.45
CA PHE A 136 -9.40 -1.47 4.28
C PHE A 136 -9.78 -0.09 3.79
N ASP A 137 -11.07 0.23 3.85
CA ASP A 137 -11.55 1.58 3.53
C ASP A 137 -11.01 2.59 4.56
N GLY A 138 -10.68 3.78 4.09
CA GLY A 138 -10.30 4.90 4.95
C GLY A 138 -11.49 5.38 5.77
N ALA A 139 -11.21 5.93 6.96
CA ALA A 139 -12.24 6.63 7.71
C ALA A 139 -12.53 7.99 7.06
N GLU A 140 -13.79 8.36 6.97
CA GLU A 140 -14.15 9.72 6.60
C GLU A 140 -13.76 10.69 7.72
N PRO A 141 -13.11 11.81 7.41
CA PRO A 141 -12.70 12.78 8.44
C PRO A 141 -13.91 13.42 9.11
N ASP A 142 -13.97 13.36 10.44
CA ASP A 142 -14.98 14.05 11.27
C ASP A 142 -14.32 15.13 12.11
N SER A 143 -14.40 16.37 11.65
CA SER A 143 -13.82 17.53 12.35
C SER A 143 -14.52 17.88 13.67
N SER A 144 -15.65 17.25 13.99
CA SER A 144 -16.34 17.45 15.27
C SER A 144 -15.78 16.55 16.39
N ARG A 145 -14.93 15.57 16.06
CA ARG A 145 -14.32 14.70 17.05
C ARG A 145 -13.35 15.48 17.93
N SER A 146 -13.33 15.10 19.21
CA SER A 146 -12.32 15.51 20.16
C SER A 146 -11.50 14.30 20.61
N GLY A 147 -10.21 14.51 20.87
CA GLY A 147 -9.31 13.48 21.37
C GLY A 147 -8.23 14.13 22.26
N GLU A 148 -7.42 13.31 22.86
CA GLU A 148 -6.29 13.75 23.68
C GLU A 148 -5.00 13.75 22.86
N THR A 149 -4.14 14.75 23.10
CA THR A 149 -2.77 14.79 22.55
C THR A 149 -1.77 14.81 23.70
N GLU A 150 -0.79 13.92 23.65
CA GLU A 150 0.29 13.81 24.62
C GLU A 150 1.64 13.83 23.92
N THR A 151 2.52 14.74 24.31
CA THR A 151 3.90 14.76 23.81
C THR A 151 4.73 13.73 24.55
N VAL A 152 5.42 12.87 23.80
CA VAL A 152 6.30 11.83 24.32
C VAL A 152 7.74 12.15 23.94
N SER A 153 8.60 12.21 24.95
CA SER A 153 10.04 12.35 24.73
C SER A 153 10.67 10.98 24.52
N VAL A 154 11.39 10.82 23.42
CA VAL A 154 12.10 9.58 23.05
C VAL A 154 13.60 9.86 23.10
N ASN A 155 14.34 8.95 23.71
CA ASN A 155 15.79 9.02 23.73
C ASN A 155 16.40 8.08 22.69
N VAL A 156 16.99 8.66 21.63
CA VAL A 156 17.75 7.93 20.62
C VAL A 156 19.23 8.07 20.94
N ALA A 157 19.84 7.01 21.49
CA ALA A 157 21.25 7.04 21.80
C ALA A 157 22.10 6.93 20.52
N SER A 158 23.26 7.61 20.49
CA SER A 158 24.17 7.56 19.34
C SER A 158 24.68 6.15 19.03
N GLY A 159 24.70 5.25 20.02
CA GLY A 159 25.06 3.83 19.86
C GLY A 159 23.99 2.98 19.17
N ASP A 160 22.77 3.48 19.06
CA ASP A 160 21.67 2.80 18.34
C ASP A 160 21.77 3.02 16.82
N LEU A 161 22.55 4.01 16.38
CA LEU A 161 22.64 4.39 14.98
C LEU A 161 23.85 3.74 14.29
N ARG A 162 23.59 2.94 13.27
CA ARG A 162 24.59 2.34 12.38
C ARG A 162 24.57 2.95 10.98
N SER A 163 23.49 3.65 10.67
CA SER A 163 23.29 4.33 9.40
C SER A 163 23.13 5.84 9.61
N ARG A 164 23.30 6.60 8.53
CA ARG A 164 23.07 8.03 8.49
C ARG A 164 22.40 8.40 7.17
N PHE A 165 21.52 9.37 7.22
CA PHE A 165 21.00 10.00 6.02
C PHE A 165 22.12 10.74 5.28
N VAL A 166 22.24 10.56 3.98
CA VAL A 166 23.21 11.27 3.14
C VAL A 166 22.51 12.25 2.23
N SER A 167 21.58 11.77 1.43
CA SER A 167 20.79 12.62 0.53
C SER A 167 19.57 11.85 0.03
N HIS A 168 18.54 12.58 -0.37
CA HIS A 168 17.37 12.06 -1.08
C HIS A 168 17.26 12.76 -2.43
N THR A 169 17.07 11.99 -3.49
CA THR A 169 16.78 12.51 -4.82
C THR A 169 15.43 12.00 -5.24
N GLU A 170 14.47 12.89 -5.39
CA GLU A 170 13.17 12.52 -5.95
C GLU A 170 13.29 12.35 -7.45
N ALA A 171 12.84 11.21 -7.96
CA ALA A 171 12.60 11.07 -9.39
C ALA A 171 11.38 11.95 -9.75
N ILE A 172 11.58 12.90 -10.66
CA ILE A 172 10.48 13.71 -11.17
C ILE A 172 9.65 12.79 -12.05
N SER A 173 8.48 12.36 -11.54
CA SER A 173 7.47 11.68 -12.35
C SER A 173 6.43 12.71 -12.78
N GLU A 174 6.19 12.80 -14.07
CA GLU A 174 5.04 13.57 -14.58
C GLU A 174 3.76 12.77 -14.30
N GLY A 175 2.74 13.42 -13.73
CA GLY A 175 1.44 12.82 -13.47
C GLY A 175 1.27 12.20 -12.07
N ILE A 176 0.21 11.41 -11.91
CA ILE A 176 -0.17 10.78 -10.66
C ILE A 176 0.73 9.58 -10.40
N LYS A 177 1.23 9.44 -9.18
CA LYS A 177 2.00 8.25 -8.78
C LYS A 177 1.13 7.00 -8.87
N LEU A 178 1.71 5.88 -9.30
CA LEU A 178 0.97 4.61 -9.47
C LEU A 178 0.26 4.17 -8.20
N GLU A 179 0.89 4.40 -7.05
CA GLU A 179 0.36 4.02 -5.75
C GLU A 179 -0.88 4.85 -5.35
N ASP A 180 -1.02 6.05 -5.90
CA ASP A 180 -2.11 7.00 -5.58
C ASP A 180 -3.24 6.96 -6.62
N ALA A 181 -2.98 6.40 -7.81
CA ALA A 181 -3.95 6.35 -8.90
C ALA A 181 -5.19 5.53 -8.53
N LYS A 182 -6.37 6.04 -8.89
CA LYS A 182 -7.64 5.31 -8.78
C LYS A 182 -7.86 4.38 -9.96
N VAL A 183 -7.33 4.75 -11.12
CA VAL A 183 -7.40 3.93 -12.33
C VAL A 183 -5.99 3.67 -12.85
N ILE A 184 -5.67 2.41 -13.11
CA ILE A 184 -4.38 2.03 -13.70
C ILE A 184 -4.61 1.38 -15.05
N ILE A 185 -3.87 1.84 -16.04
CA ILE A 185 -3.84 1.30 -17.39
C ILE A 185 -2.50 0.58 -17.58
N CYS A 186 -2.49 -0.75 -17.46
CA CYS A 186 -1.25 -1.52 -17.52
C CYS A 186 -1.07 -2.24 -18.85
N GLY A 187 0.05 -1.93 -19.51
CA GLY A 187 0.47 -2.60 -20.73
C GLY A 187 1.41 -3.77 -20.48
N GLY A 188 1.15 -4.89 -21.15
CA GLY A 188 2.02 -6.05 -21.17
C GLY A 188 2.99 -6.07 -22.36
N ARG A 189 3.83 -7.13 -22.41
CA ARG A 189 4.72 -7.36 -23.56
C ARG A 189 3.96 -7.55 -24.89
N GLY A 190 2.68 -7.96 -24.81
CA GLY A 190 1.83 -8.12 -25.98
C GLY A 190 1.47 -6.81 -26.69
N MET A 191 1.82 -5.63 -26.13
CA MET A 191 1.75 -4.33 -26.83
C MET A 191 2.69 -4.28 -28.04
N GLY A 192 3.72 -5.12 -28.08
CA GLY A 192 4.56 -5.37 -29.26
C GLY A 192 5.64 -4.36 -29.53
N SER A 193 5.46 -3.10 -29.20
CA SER A 193 6.45 -2.04 -29.40
C SER A 193 6.26 -0.90 -28.40
N LYS A 194 7.21 0.06 -28.39
CA LYS A 194 7.12 1.30 -27.63
C LYS A 194 5.91 2.13 -28.07
N GLU A 195 5.71 2.30 -29.38
CA GLU A 195 4.60 3.08 -29.95
C GLU A 195 3.24 2.48 -29.55
N GLY A 196 3.11 1.12 -29.55
CA GLY A 196 1.92 0.44 -29.05
C GLY A 196 1.68 0.73 -27.58
N PHE A 197 2.75 0.76 -26.78
CA PHE A 197 2.68 1.09 -25.36
C PHE A 197 2.31 2.57 -25.12
N ASP A 198 2.90 3.47 -25.90
CA ASP A 198 2.64 4.92 -25.78
C ASP A 198 1.16 5.26 -26.03
N GLY A 199 0.44 4.47 -26.84
CA GLY A 199 -1.01 4.61 -27.03
C GLY A 199 -1.85 4.49 -25.76
N LEU A 200 -1.30 3.88 -24.69
CA LEU A 200 -2.00 3.79 -23.41
C LEU A 200 -2.16 5.15 -22.70
N TYR A 201 -1.31 6.11 -23.02
CA TYR A 201 -1.42 7.45 -22.42
C TYR A 201 -2.66 8.22 -22.91
N GLU A 202 -3.30 7.81 -24.00
CA GLU A 202 -4.57 8.41 -24.42
C GLU A 202 -5.69 8.17 -23.39
N PHE A 203 -5.65 7.03 -22.66
CA PHE A 203 -6.60 6.76 -21.58
C PHE A 203 -6.50 7.79 -20.45
N THR A 204 -5.27 8.16 -20.07
CA THR A 204 -5.06 9.08 -18.94
C THR A 204 -5.55 10.50 -19.25
N GLY A 205 -5.63 10.83 -20.53
CA GLY A 205 -6.23 12.10 -20.99
C GLY A 205 -7.75 12.15 -20.88
N LEU A 206 -8.42 10.99 -20.84
CA LEU A 206 -9.88 10.86 -20.79
C LEU A 206 -10.38 10.41 -19.41
N ILE A 207 -9.56 9.71 -18.63
CA ILE A 207 -9.95 9.19 -17.31
C ILE A 207 -9.14 9.91 -16.25
N GLY A 208 -9.82 10.72 -15.43
CA GLY A 208 -9.19 11.42 -14.31
C GLY A 208 -8.59 10.46 -13.28
N GLU A 209 -7.62 10.93 -12.50
CA GLU A 209 -6.93 10.18 -11.44
C GLU A 209 -6.36 8.83 -11.91
N SER A 210 -5.87 8.78 -13.15
CA SER A 210 -5.34 7.59 -13.80
C SER A 210 -3.83 7.67 -14.04
N ALA A 211 -3.20 6.49 -14.14
CA ALA A 211 -1.78 6.36 -14.46
C ALA A 211 -1.51 5.16 -15.38
N VAL A 212 -0.48 5.28 -16.25
CA VAL A 212 0.00 4.18 -17.08
C VAL A 212 1.00 3.35 -16.28
N ALA A 213 0.89 2.03 -16.40
CA ALA A 213 1.77 1.07 -15.76
C ALA A 213 2.24 -0.01 -16.73
N SER A 214 3.22 -0.79 -16.32
CA SER A 214 3.78 -1.85 -17.13
C SER A 214 3.94 -3.18 -16.38
N THR A 215 4.00 -4.27 -17.15
CA THR A 215 4.57 -5.51 -16.64
C THR A 215 6.09 -5.48 -16.75
N ARG A 216 6.78 -6.29 -15.92
CA ARG A 216 8.23 -6.47 -16.03
C ARG A 216 8.65 -6.81 -17.46
N ALA A 217 7.92 -7.69 -18.14
CA ALA A 217 8.27 -8.11 -19.50
C ALA A 217 8.17 -6.99 -20.53
N ALA A 218 7.31 -5.98 -20.32
CA ALA A 218 7.25 -4.79 -21.18
C ALA A 218 8.44 -3.85 -20.90
N SER A 219 8.78 -3.64 -19.62
CA SER A 219 9.97 -2.85 -19.24
C SER A 219 11.27 -3.50 -19.69
N ASP A 220 11.42 -4.82 -19.52
CA ASP A 220 12.60 -5.57 -19.99
C ASP A 220 12.73 -5.54 -21.54
N SER A 221 11.62 -5.31 -22.26
CA SER A 221 11.59 -5.10 -23.72
C SER A 221 11.78 -3.63 -24.12
N GLU A 222 12.11 -2.75 -23.19
CA GLU A 222 12.35 -1.32 -23.39
C GLU A 222 11.15 -0.55 -23.99
N PHE A 223 9.92 -1.03 -23.81
CA PHE A 223 8.72 -0.31 -24.24
C PHE A 223 8.42 0.89 -23.35
N CYS A 224 8.88 0.83 -22.09
CA CYS A 224 8.69 1.88 -21.09
C CYS A 224 9.76 1.80 -20.00
N GLY A 225 9.82 2.80 -19.13
CA GLY A 225 10.74 2.82 -17.99
C GLY A 225 10.37 1.82 -16.88
N GLN A 226 11.38 1.45 -16.07
CA GLN A 226 11.19 0.50 -14.97
C GLN A 226 10.36 1.10 -13.82
N GLU A 227 10.28 2.41 -13.71
CA GLU A 227 9.47 3.13 -12.72
C GLU A 227 7.97 2.88 -12.86
N LEU A 228 7.52 2.42 -14.04
CA LEU A 228 6.13 2.06 -14.32
C LEU A 228 5.80 0.60 -13.97
N MET A 229 6.79 -0.18 -13.58
CA MET A 229 6.65 -1.62 -13.39
C MET A 229 5.82 -1.98 -12.16
N ILE A 230 4.81 -2.83 -12.35
CA ILE A 230 3.99 -3.44 -11.29
C ILE A 230 4.33 -4.92 -11.13
N GLY A 231 4.41 -5.37 -9.88
CA GLY A 231 4.66 -6.77 -9.55
C GLY A 231 5.54 -6.94 -8.31
N ILE A 232 5.99 -8.16 -8.01
CA ILE A 232 6.82 -8.50 -6.83
C ILE A 232 8.08 -7.63 -6.74
N THR A 233 8.70 -7.33 -7.88
CA THR A 233 9.94 -6.53 -7.97
C THR A 233 9.69 -5.09 -8.35
N GLY A 234 8.46 -4.70 -8.56
CA GLY A 234 8.01 -3.36 -8.91
C GLY A 234 7.14 -2.75 -7.82
N LYS A 235 6.26 -1.87 -8.24
CA LYS A 235 5.28 -1.24 -7.35
C LYS A 235 4.12 -2.17 -7.06
N VAL A 236 3.52 -1.99 -5.87
CA VAL A 236 2.28 -2.64 -5.46
C VAL A 236 1.18 -1.59 -5.43
N VAL A 237 0.08 -1.89 -6.11
CA VAL A 237 -1.05 -0.96 -6.32
C VAL A 237 -2.37 -1.65 -5.99
N SER A 238 -3.37 -0.84 -5.61
CA SER A 238 -4.73 -1.30 -5.33
C SER A 238 -5.73 -0.25 -5.81
N PRO A 239 -5.83 0.00 -7.13
CA PRO A 239 -6.76 0.97 -7.70
C PRO A 239 -8.22 0.49 -7.63
N ASP A 240 -9.15 1.40 -7.86
CA ASP A 240 -10.56 1.06 -8.03
C ASP A 240 -10.78 0.27 -9.32
N VAL A 241 -10.04 0.63 -10.39
CA VAL A 241 -10.08 -0.06 -11.68
C VAL A 241 -8.67 -0.30 -12.23
N TYR A 242 -8.41 -1.52 -12.63
CA TYR A 242 -7.16 -1.95 -13.25
C TYR A 242 -7.41 -2.49 -14.65
N PHE A 243 -6.97 -1.78 -15.67
CA PHE A 243 -6.99 -2.26 -17.05
C PHE A 243 -5.74 -3.09 -17.32
N ALA A 244 -5.91 -4.38 -17.58
CA ALA A 244 -4.85 -5.32 -17.88
C ALA A 244 -4.82 -5.58 -19.41
N ILE A 245 -3.94 -4.88 -20.14
CA ILE A 245 -3.94 -4.84 -21.59
C ILE A 245 -2.77 -5.64 -22.15
N ALA A 246 -3.06 -6.65 -22.94
CA ALA A 246 -2.08 -7.49 -23.61
C ALA A 246 -1.00 -8.07 -22.67
N LEU A 247 -1.39 -8.42 -21.46
CA LEU A 247 -0.56 -9.07 -20.45
C LEU A 247 -1.14 -10.44 -20.06
N SER A 248 -0.29 -11.37 -19.62
CA SER A 248 -0.67 -12.77 -19.40
C SER A 248 -1.28 -13.05 -18.02
N GLY A 249 -1.14 -12.15 -17.03
CA GLY A 249 -1.57 -12.41 -15.65
C GLY A 249 -0.64 -13.39 -14.91
N ALA A 250 0.68 -13.31 -15.14
CA ALA A 250 1.66 -14.06 -14.38
C ALA A 250 1.56 -13.75 -12.88
N SER A 251 1.72 -14.75 -12.01
CA SER A 251 1.57 -14.61 -10.55
C SER A 251 2.48 -13.53 -9.95
N GLN A 252 3.68 -13.32 -10.52
CA GLN A 252 4.60 -12.27 -10.10
C GLN A 252 4.05 -10.86 -10.38
N HIS A 253 3.30 -10.69 -11.46
CA HIS A 253 2.63 -9.44 -11.79
C HIS A 253 1.39 -9.26 -10.91
N MET A 254 0.56 -10.31 -10.79
CA MET A 254 -0.65 -10.29 -9.99
C MET A 254 -0.38 -9.96 -8.52
N ALA A 255 0.76 -10.37 -7.98
CA ALA A 255 1.17 -10.01 -6.62
C ALA A 255 1.26 -8.48 -6.40
N GLY A 256 1.44 -7.70 -7.48
CA GLY A 256 1.50 -6.24 -7.41
C GLY A 256 0.16 -5.54 -7.66
N CYS A 257 -0.89 -6.24 -8.13
CA CYS A 257 -2.16 -5.62 -8.49
C CYS A 257 -3.41 -6.41 -8.04
N SER A 258 -3.25 -7.55 -7.38
CA SER A 258 -4.38 -8.37 -6.91
C SER A 258 -5.27 -7.68 -5.87
N GLY A 259 -4.81 -6.58 -5.27
CA GLY A 259 -5.61 -5.71 -4.39
C GLY A 259 -6.57 -4.76 -5.14
N SER A 260 -6.56 -4.75 -6.47
CA SER A 260 -7.48 -3.93 -7.27
C SER A 260 -8.93 -4.32 -7.04
N LYS A 261 -9.84 -3.33 -6.93
CA LYS A 261 -11.27 -3.63 -6.72
C LYS A 261 -11.89 -4.29 -7.96
N ASN A 262 -11.52 -3.81 -9.14
CA ASN A 262 -11.98 -4.34 -10.42
C ASN A 262 -10.81 -4.48 -11.39
N ILE A 263 -10.67 -5.64 -12.01
CA ILE A 263 -9.69 -5.89 -13.08
C ILE A 263 -10.46 -6.10 -14.39
N ILE A 264 -10.12 -5.33 -15.41
CA ILE A 264 -10.67 -5.42 -16.76
C ILE A 264 -9.53 -5.90 -17.66
N ALA A 265 -9.69 -7.09 -18.26
CA ALA A 265 -8.66 -7.69 -19.10
C ALA A 265 -8.96 -7.55 -20.60
N ILE A 266 -7.97 -7.17 -21.38
CA ILE A 266 -8.01 -7.18 -22.84
C ILE A 266 -6.84 -8.03 -23.33
N ASN A 267 -7.12 -9.17 -23.94
CA ASN A 267 -6.09 -10.05 -24.47
C ASN A 267 -6.60 -10.82 -25.67
N LYS A 268 -5.75 -11.02 -26.67
CA LYS A 268 -6.07 -11.85 -27.85
C LYS A 268 -6.05 -13.34 -27.59
N ASP A 269 -5.35 -13.79 -26.53
CA ASP A 269 -5.30 -15.19 -26.12
C ASP A 269 -6.43 -15.48 -25.13
N PRO A 270 -7.46 -16.26 -25.50
CA PRO A 270 -8.58 -16.57 -24.60
C PRO A 270 -8.17 -17.40 -23.38
N GLU A 271 -7.03 -18.08 -23.44
CA GLU A 271 -6.51 -18.91 -22.35
C GLU A 271 -5.56 -18.15 -21.41
N ALA A 272 -5.35 -16.85 -21.64
CA ALA A 272 -4.49 -16.04 -20.77
C ALA A 272 -4.99 -16.06 -19.33
N ASN A 273 -4.08 -16.32 -18.37
CA ASN A 273 -4.42 -16.44 -16.97
C ASN A 273 -5.07 -15.15 -16.40
N ILE A 274 -4.80 -13.99 -17.00
CA ILE A 274 -5.41 -12.73 -16.56
C ILE A 274 -6.94 -12.78 -16.52
N PHE A 275 -7.58 -13.54 -17.41
CA PHE A 275 -9.03 -13.68 -17.42
C PHE A 275 -9.59 -14.40 -16.18
N LYS A 276 -8.79 -15.23 -15.50
CA LYS A 276 -9.19 -15.88 -14.24
C LYS A 276 -9.21 -14.91 -13.04
N GLU A 277 -8.48 -13.82 -13.17
CA GLU A 277 -8.33 -12.81 -12.14
C GLU A 277 -9.17 -11.55 -12.42
N SER A 278 -9.82 -11.48 -13.58
CA SER A 278 -10.59 -10.32 -14.02
C SER A 278 -12.09 -10.49 -13.81
N GLN A 279 -12.78 -9.41 -13.45
CA GLN A 279 -14.23 -9.34 -13.38
C GLN A 279 -14.85 -9.14 -14.75
N PHE A 280 -14.13 -8.47 -15.66
CA PHE A 280 -14.54 -8.27 -17.05
C PHE A 280 -13.39 -8.60 -17.98
N GLY A 281 -13.68 -9.26 -19.11
CA GLY A 281 -12.67 -9.64 -20.09
C GLY A 281 -13.15 -9.47 -21.51
N VAL A 282 -12.28 -8.93 -22.35
CA VAL A 282 -12.48 -8.84 -23.80
C VAL A 282 -11.42 -9.69 -24.49
N VAL A 283 -11.86 -10.74 -25.18
CA VAL A 283 -10.98 -11.55 -26.03
C VAL A 283 -10.88 -10.87 -27.39
N GLY A 284 -9.76 -10.19 -27.64
CA GLY A 284 -9.54 -9.42 -28.85
C GLY A 284 -8.17 -8.76 -28.92
N ASP A 285 -7.84 -8.25 -30.10
CA ASP A 285 -6.63 -7.46 -30.27
C ASP A 285 -6.83 -6.07 -29.67
N TYR A 286 -5.92 -5.66 -28.80
CA TYR A 286 -5.98 -4.34 -28.16
C TYR A 286 -6.00 -3.19 -29.19
N GLN A 287 -5.36 -3.37 -30.34
CA GLN A 287 -5.34 -2.37 -31.42
C GLN A 287 -6.73 -2.08 -32.01
N ALA A 288 -7.64 -3.02 -31.91
CA ALA A 288 -9.04 -2.84 -32.32
C ALA A 288 -9.92 -2.42 -31.13
N VAL A 289 -9.70 -3.02 -29.96
CA VAL A 289 -10.54 -2.81 -28.76
C VAL A 289 -10.34 -1.44 -28.15
N ILE A 290 -9.08 -0.98 -28.01
CA ILE A 290 -8.78 0.30 -27.33
C ILE A 290 -9.39 1.50 -28.06
N PRO A 291 -9.20 1.68 -29.38
CA PRO A 291 -9.81 2.83 -30.07
C PRO A 291 -11.34 2.85 -29.93
N ALA A 292 -12.00 1.71 -30.10
CA ALA A 292 -13.44 1.61 -29.93
C ALA A 292 -13.90 1.97 -28.49
N PHE A 293 -13.16 1.53 -27.49
CA PHE A 293 -13.44 1.84 -26.10
C PHE A 293 -13.26 3.35 -25.81
N LEU A 294 -12.19 3.96 -26.33
CA LEU A 294 -11.93 5.41 -26.16
C LEU A 294 -12.98 6.26 -26.90
N ASP A 295 -13.45 5.81 -28.05
CA ASP A 295 -14.51 6.52 -28.81
C ASP A 295 -15.85 6.50 -28.04
N GLU A 296 -16.18 5.40 -27.37
CA GLU A 296 -17.36 5.32 -26.50
C GLU A 296 -17.19 6.18 -25.24
N LEU A 297 -16.00 6.19 -24.62
CA LEU A 297 -15.75 7.06 -23.47
C LEU A 297 -15.96 8.54 -23.79
N LYS A 298 -15.52 8.99 -24.96
CA LYS A 298 -15.71 10.38 -25.42
C LYS A 298 -17.18 10.79 -25.61
N GLN A 299 -18.09 9.81 -25.68
CA GLN A 299 -19.53 10.07 -25.83
C GLN A 299 -20.24 10.12 -24.48
N LEU A 300 -19.58 9.72 -23.39
CA LEU A 300 -20.18 9.72 -22.05
C LEU A 300 -20.00 11.06 -21.32
N ASP A 301 -19.14 11.94 -21.83
CA ASP A 301 -18.94 13.32 -21.39
C ASP A 301 -19.93 14.24 -22.13
#